data_25be193f3ed81748e73ec727c3da5ce6
#
_entry.id   25be193f3ed81748e73ec727c3da5ce6
#
_cell.length_a   1.000
_cell.length_b   1.000
_cell.length_c   1.000
_cell.angle_alpha   90.00
_cell.angle_beta   90.00
_cell.angle_gamma   90.00
#
_symmetry.space_group_name_H-M   'P 1'
#
loop_
_entity.id
_entity.type
_entity.pdbx_description
1 polymer ?
#
loop_
_entity_poly.entity_id
_entity_poly.type
_entity_poly.pdbx_seq_one_letter_code
_entity_poly.pdbx_strand_id
1 'polypeptide(L)'
;MNGYIAAAIAVLIWASYPVATRAGVTGSFTPQELVTLRFGGGALLFLPYLLLQWRQVSRSAWLQGVPLTLFQGAGMGALVICGLQFAPAAHQAALGPGVSPAWVALLGFVIFARRPSTRAIVGATLCATGVLALASWSGMAHDARVLAGDAMFLAASVLGALYVLQL
;
A
#
# COMPACT_ATOMS: atom_id res chain seq x y z
N MET A 1 -15.54 22.43 -7.88
CA MET A 1 -14.36 22.29 -6.99
C MET A 1 -13.15 22.15 -7.88
N ASN A 2 -12.16 23.03 -7.74
CA ASN A 2 -10.97 22.97 -8.63
C ASN A 2 -10.23 21.66 -8.40
N GLY A 3 -9.82 20.96 -9.47
CA GLY A 3 -9.15 19.65 -9.41
C GLY A 3 -7.93 19.63 -8.48
N TYR A 4 -7.20 20.74 -8.40
CA TYR A 4 -6.06 20.90 -7.47
C TYR A 4 -6.46 20.82 -5.99
N ILE A 5 -7.61 21.41 -5.61
CA ILE A 5 -8.10 21.35 -4.23
C ILE A 5 -8.50 19.91 -3.89
N ALA A 6 -9.20 19.22 -4.79
CA ALA A 6 -9.56 17.82 -4.60
C ALA A 6 -8.33 16.93 -4.46
N ALA A 7 -7.31 17.14 -5.30
CA ALA A 7 -6.05 16.41 -5.22
C ALA A 7 -5.32 16.69 -3.89
N ALA A 8 -5.24 17.93 -3.45
CA ALA A 8 -4.61 18.29 -2.19
C ALA A 8 -5.30 17.62 -0.99
N ILE A 9 -6.64 17.64 -0.95
CA ILE A 9 -7.42 16.97 0.09
C ILE A 9 -7.17 15.46 0.08
N ALA A 10 -7.19 14.83 -1.09
CA ALA A 10 -6.92 13.40 -1.22
C ALA A 10 -5.52 13.04 -0.73
N VAL A 11 -4.50 13.82 -1.07
CA VAL A 11 -3.13 13.62 -0.60
C VAL A 11 -3.03 13.76 0.92
N LEU A 12 -3.68 14.77 1.51
CA LEU A 12 -3.69 14.96 2.97
C LEU A 12 -4.36 13.78 3.69
N ILE A 13 -5.51 13.32 3.20
CA ILE A 13 -6.20 12.14 3.74
C ILE A 13 -5.30 10.90 3.63
N TRP A 14 -4.66 10.71 2.49
CA TRP A 14 -3.81 9.53 2.28
C TRP A 14 -2.53 9.58 3.12
N ALA A 15 -1.91 10.76 3.27
CA ALA A 15 -0.73 10.96 4.09
C ALA A 15 -1.00 10.79 5.59
N SER A 16 -2.20 11.16 6.07
CA SER A 16 -2.60 10.98 7.47
C SER A 16 -2.89 9.53 7.84
N TYR A 17 -3.21 8.68 6.87
CA TYR A 17 -3.60 7.28 7.09
C TYR A 17 -2.58 6.45 7.89
N PRO A 18 -1.27 6.40 7.55
CA PRO A 18 -0.30 5.62 8.33
C PRO A 18 -0.16 6.09 9.77
N VAL A 19 -0.22 7.40 9.99
CA VAL A 19 -0.10 8.01 11.32
C VAL A 19 -1.32 7.66 12.18
N ALA A 20 -2.53 7.85 11.65
CA ALA A 20 -3.77 7.51 12.34
C ALA A 20 -3.87 6.00 12.62
N THR A 21 -3.50 5.16 11.64
CA THR A 21 -3.49 3.70 11.81
C THR A 21 -2.48 3.27 12.87
N ARG A 22 -1.27 3.86 12.87
CA ARG A 22 -0.26 3.60 13.90
C ARG A 22 -0.78 3.95 15.29
N ALA A 23 -1.37 5.11 15.45
CA ALA A 23 -1.99 5.52 16.71
C ALA A 23 -3.08 4.54 17.16
N GLY A 24 -3.87 4.03 16.24
CA GLY A 24 -4.89 3.02 16.51
C GLY A 24 -4.30 1.70 17.02
N VAL A 25 -3.35 1.09 16.27
CA VAL A 25 -2.77 -0.23 16.62
C VAL A 25 -1.85 -0.21 17.83
N THR A 26 -1.31 0.94 18.20
CA THR A 26 -0.51 1.11 19.42
C THR A 26 -1.36 1.55 20.62
N GLY A 27 -2.60 1.94 20.39
CA GLY A 27 -3.56 2.36 21.41
C GLY A 27 -4.54 1.26 21.78
N SER A 28 -5.80 1.43 21.36
CA SER A 28 -6.92 0.61 21.82
C SER A 28 -7.38 -0.48 20.85
N PHE A 29 -6.90 -0.48 19.60
CA PHE A 29 -7.39 -1.38 18.57
C PHE A 29 -6.37 -2.47 18.24
N THR A 30 -6.86 -3.68 18.01
CA THR A 30 -6.06 -4.74 17.39
C THR A 30 -5.96 -4.52 15.88
N PRO A 31 -4.91 -5.03 15.21
CA PRO A 31 -4.80 -4.95 13.75
C PRO A 31 -6.03 -5.53 13.03
N GLN A 32 -6.60 -6.62 13.56
CA GLN A 32 -7.78 -7.29 13.01
C GLN A 32 -9.03 -6.39 13.06
N GLU A 33 -9.22 -5.68 14.16
CA GLU A 33 -10.33 -4.72 14.30
C GLU A 33 -10.21 -3.58 13.30
N LEU A 34 -9.00 -3.02 13.12
CA LEU A 34 -8.78 -1.95 12.14
C LEU A 34 -8.93 -2.43 10.69
N VAL A 35 -8.47 -3.64 10.37
CA VAL A 35 -8.71 -4.26 9.04
C VAL A 35 -10.22 -4.43 8.83
N THR A 36 -10.93 -4.98 9.81
CA THR A 36 -12.38 -5.21 9.72
C THR A 36 -13.13 -3.88 9.60
N LEU A 37 -12.78 -2.89 10.40
CA LEU A 37 -13.42 -1.57 10.35
C LEU A 37 -13.18 -0.89 8.98
N ARG A 38 -11.97 -0.95 8.48
CA ARG A 38 -11.61 -0.34 7.19
C ARG A 38 -12.33 -0.98 6.02
N PHE A 39 -12.21 -2.29 5.87
CA PHE A 39 -12.76 -3.01 4.70
C PHE A 39 -14.22 -3.36 4.90
N GLY A 40 -14.65 -3.72 6.10
CA GLY A 40 -16.05 -3.98 6.45
C GLY A 40 -16.88 -2.71 6.39
N GLY A 41 -16.40 -1.60 6.96
CA GLY A 41 -17.07 -0.30 6.86
C GLY A 41 -17.21 0.17 5.42
N GLY A 42 -16.15 0.05 4.61
CA GLY A 42 -16.21 0.32 3.18
C GLY A 42 -17.20 -0.57 2.45
N ALA A 43 -17.19 -1.88 2.72
CA ALA A 43 -18.11 -2.83 2.12
C ALA A 43 -19.57 -2.50 2.47
N LEU A 44 -19.87 -2.17 3.72
CA LEU A 44 -21.22 -1.79 4.14
C LEU A 44 -21.71 -0.51 3.45
N LEU A 45 -20.84 0.49 3.28
CA LEU A 45 -21.20 1.72 2.57
C LEU A 45 -21.50 1.49 1.08
N PHE A 46 -20.75 0.60 0.42
CA PHE A 46 -20.94 0.31 -1.01
C PHE A 46 -21.93 -0.82 -1.27
N LEU A 47 -22.36 -1.58 -0.25
CA LEU A 47 -23.28 -2.70 -0.38
C LEU A 47 -24.60 -2.31 -1.06
N PRO A 48 -25.29 -1.21 -0.70
CA PRO A 48 -26.53 -0.82 -1.36
C PRO A 48 -26.34 -0.58 -2.86
N TYR A 49 -25.27 0.09 -3.24
CA TYR A 49 -24.93 0.34 -4.63
C TYR A 49 -24.66 -0.97 -5.39
N LEU A 50 -23.92 -1.88 -4.79
CA LEU A 50 -23.61 -3.19 -5.35
C LEU A 50 -24.90 -4.01 -5.54
N LEU A 51 -25.81 -4.02 -4.55
CA LEU A 51 -27.07 -4.74 -4.63
C LEU A 51 -28.01 -4.19 -5.72
N LEU A 52 -27.96 -2.88 -5.99
CA LEU A 52 -28.73 -2.27 -7.06
C LEU A 52 -28.19 -2.60 -8.45
N GLN A 53 -26.86 -2.75 -8.57
CA GLN A 53 -26.20 -2.91 -9.86
C GLN A 53 -25.58 -4.30 -10.09
N TRP A 54 -25.74 -5.24 -9.16
CA TRP A 54 -25.05 -6.54 -9.22
C TRP A 54 -25.29 -7.33 -10.50
N ARG A 55 -26.52 -7.19 -11.09
CA ARG A 55 -26.89 -7.83 -12.36
C ARG A 55 -26.19 -7.23 -13.58
N GLN A 56 -25.65 -6.01 -13.46
CA GLN A 56 -24.94 -5.33 -14.54
C GLN A 56 -23.44 -5.66 -14.52
N VAL A 57 -22.93 -6.20 -13.41
CA VAL A 57 -21.52 -6.58 -13.29
C VAL A 57 -21.28 -7.91 -14.00
N SER A 58 -20.44 -7.90 -15.01
CA SER A 58 -20.12 -9.11 -15.77
C SER A 58 -19.38 -10.12 -14.89
N ARG A 59 -19.50 -11.41 -15.23
CA ARG A 59 -18.73 -12.48 -14.56
C ARG A 59 -17.22 -12.25 -14.66
N SER A 60 -16.77 -11.72 -15.79
CA SER A 60 -15.35 -11.37 -15.99
C SER A 60 -14.90 -10.29 -15.02
N ALA A 61 -15.72 -9.26 -14.76
CA ALA A 61 -15.40 -8.20 -13.80
C ALA A 61 -15.26 -8.74 -12.37
N TRP A 62 -16.14 -9.70 -11.97
CA TRP A 62 -16.02 -10.37 -10.68
C TRP A 62 -14.71 -11.17 -10.56
N LEU A 63 -14.36 -11.95 -11.57
CA LEU A 63 -13.13 -12.73 -11.57
C LEU A 63 -11.87 -11.86 -11.55
N GLN A 64 -11.89 -10.72 -12.24
CA GLN A 64 -10.78 -9.75 -12.21
C GLN A 64 -10.73 -8.96 -10.89
N GLY A 65 -11.86 -8.73 -10.25
CA GLY A 65 -11.96 -8.02 -8.97
C GLY A 65 -11.30 -8.78 -7.81
N VAL A 66 -11.28 -10.12 -7.85
CA VAL A 66 -10.67 -10.94 -6.78
C VAL A 66 -9.16 -10.68 -6.65
N PRO A 67 -8.33 -10.82 -7.70
CA PRO A 67 -6.90 -10.51 -7.56
C PRO A 67 -6.65 -9.03 -7.23
N LEU A 68 -7.43 -8.10 -7.78
CA LEU A 68 -7.32 -6.68 -7.45
C LEU A 68 -7.56 -6.43 -5.95
N THR A 69 -8.56 -7.09 -5.37
CA THR A 69 -8.85 -6.99 -3.93
C THR A 69 -7.73 -7.60 -3.09
N LEU A 70 -7.15 -8.72 -3.51
CA LEU A 70 -6.05 -9.36 -2.79
C LEU A 70 -4.77 -8.53 -2.86
N PHE A 71 -4.43 -7.99 -4.03
CA PHE A 71 -3.15 -7.27 -4.21
C PHE A 71 -3.19 -5.85 -3.66
N GLN A 72 -4.21 -5.06 -3.95
CA GLN A 72 -4.28 -3.65 -3.53
C GLN A 72 -5.24 -3.41 -2.37
N GLY A 73 -6.26 -4.23 -2.22
CA GLY A 73 -7.28 -4.08 -1.18
C GLY A 73 -6.87 -4.70 0.16
N ALA A 74 -7.56 -5.75 0.55
CA ALA A 74 -7.45 -6.37 1.87
C ALA A 74 -6.05 -6.96 2.13
N GLY A 75 -5.41 -7.58 1.14
CA GLY A 75 -4.09 -8.21 1.33
C GLY A 75 -3.01 -7.18 1.66
N MET A 76 -2.83 -6.18 0.78
CA MET A 76 -1.88 -5.09 1.04
C MET A 76 -2.24 -4.31 2.29
N GLY A 77 -3.52 -3.98 2.47
CA GLY A 77 -4.01 -3.20 3.62
C GLY A 77 -3.77 -3.92 4.95
N ALA A 78 -4.00 -5.23 5.02
CA ALA A 78 -3.73 -6.02 6.21
C ALA A 78 -2.24 -6.04 6.56
N LEU A 79 -1.36 -6.25 5.57
CA LEU A 79 0.10 -6.22 5.77
C LEU A 79 0.56 -4.86 6.31
N VAL A 80 0.03 -3.75 5.76
CA VAL A 80 0.36 -2.39 6.23
C VAL A 80 -0.12 -2.18 7.66
N ILE A 81 -1.35 -2.54 7.98
CA ILE A 81 -1.92 -2.36 9.32
C ILE A 81 -1.17 -3.23 10.34
N CYS A 82 -0.87 -4.49 10.01
CA CYS A 82 -0.07 -5.36 10.88
C CYS A 82 1.36 -4.85 11.05
N GLY A 83 2.00 -4.38 9.96
CA GLY A 83 3.35 -3.82 10.02
C GLY A 83 3.43 -2.57 10.90
N LEU A 84 2.40 -1.72 10.87
CA LEU A 84 2.32 -0.52 11.71
C LEU A 84 2.19 -0.83 13.22
N GLN A 85 1.87 -2.05 13.62
CA GLN A 85 1.95 -2.48 15.02
C GLN A 85 3.42 -2.55 15.51
N PHE A 86 4.34 -2.89 14.62
CA PHE A 86 5.73 -3.18 14.95
C PHE A 86 6.68 -2.03 14.56
N ALA A 87 6.43 -1.37 13.43
CA ALA A 87 7.32 -0.36 12.88
C ALA A 87 6.66 1.02 12.76
N PRO A 88 7.44 2.13 12.81
CA PRO A 88 6.92 3.49 12.70
C PRO A 88 6.24 3.79 11.37
N ALA A 89 5.31 4.76 11.38
CA ALA A 89 4.63 5.22 10.16
C ALA A 89 5.59 5.77 9.10
N ALA A 90 6.72 6.37 9.51
CA ALA A 90 7.76 6.85 8.61
C ALA A 90 8.39 5.71 7.78
N HIS A 91 8.57 4.52 8.38
CA HIS A 91 9.07 3.33 7.67
C HIS A 91 8.07 2.88 6.61
N GLN A 92 6.78 2.88 6.93
CA GLN A 92 5.74 2.54 5.97
C GLN A 92 5.75 3.51 4.76
N ALA A 93 5.92 4.81 5.00
CA ALA A 93 5.99 5.79 3.91
C ALA A 93 7.21 5.57 3.01
N ALA A 94 8.34 5.18 3.58
CA ALA A 94 9.57 4.89 2.84
C ALA A 94 9.52 3.53 2.11
N LEU A 95 9.16 2.45 2.82
CA LEU A 95 9.21 1.07 2.32
C LEU A 95 7.94 0.67 1.54
N GLY A 96 6.82 1.36 1.72
CA GLY A 96 5.61 1.19 0.93
C GLY A 96 5.71 1.97 -0.39
N PRO A 97 5.15 3.19 -0.45
CA PRO A 97 5.13 3.97 -1.69
C PRO A 97 6.52 4.40 -2.18
N GLY A 98 7.49 4.61 -1.28
CA GLY A 98 8.84 5.03 -1.64
C GLY A 98 9.60 4.00 -2.47
N VAL A 99 9.44 2.70 -2.22
CA VAL A 99 10.11 1.61 -2.96
C VAL A 99 9.24 1.09 -4.12
N SER A 100 7.95 1.40 -4.13
CA SER A 100 7.00 0.89 -5.14
C SER A 100 7.46 1.10 -6.60
N PRO A 101 8.01 2.25 -7.02
CA PRO A 101 8.50 2.44 -8.38
C PRO A 101 9.64 1.47 -8.76
N ALA A 102 10.50 1.11 -7.80
CA ALA A 102 11.56 0.15 -8.02
C ALA A 102 11.01 -1.26 -8.24
N TRP A 103 10.00 -1.67 -7.47
CA TRP A 103 9.30 -2.94 -7.67
C TRP A 103 8.59 -3.01 -9.01
N VAL A 104 7.89 -1.94 -9.40
CA VAL A 104 7.21 -1.88 -10.71
C VAL A 104 8.22 -2.05 -11.85
N ALA A 105 9.37 -1.37 -11.77
CA ALA A 105 10.42 -1.49 -12.79
C ALA A 105 11.01 -2.91 -12.83
N LEU A 106 11.34 -3.48 -11.67
CA LEU A 106 11.92 -4.82 -11.53
C LEU A 106 10.95 -5.92 -12.02
N LEU A 107 9.73 -5.93 -11.47
CA LEU A 107 8.73 -6.93 -11.82
C LEU A 107 8.26 -6.78 -13.28
N GLY A 108 8.14 -5.55 -13.78
CA GLY A 108 7.85 -5.27 -15.18
C GLY A 108 8.93 -5.84 -16.12
N PHE A 109 10.19 -5.78 -15.72
CA PHE A 109 11.28 -6.40 -16.46
C PHE A 109 11.23 -7.94 -16.36
N VAL A 110 11.10 -8.49 -15.16
CA VAL A 110 11.15 -9.95 -14.92
C VAL A 110 9.94 -10.66 -15.51
N ILE A 111 8.73 -10.12 -15.33
CA ILE A 111 7.49 -10.81 -15.74
C ILE A 111 7.16 -10.54 -17.21
N PHE A 112 7.33 -9.30 -17.66
CA PHE A 112 6.92 -8.89 -19.02
C PHE A 112 8.08 -8.63 -19.97
N ALA A 113 9.33 -8.88 -19.56
CA ALA A 113 10.55 -8.58 -20.33
C ALA A 113 10.61 -7.09 -20.82
N ARG A 114 9.87 -6.19 -20.18
CA ARG A 114 9.86 -4.76 -20.51
C ARG A 114 11.10 -4.10 -19.95
N ARG A 115 11.98 -3.64 -20.82
CA ARG A 115 13.18 -2.92 -20.38
C ARG A 115 12.78 -1.58 -19.76
N PRO A 116 13.16 -1.32 -18.49
CA PRO A 116 12.85 -0.04 -17.86
C PRO A 116 13.56 1.09 -18.62
N SER A 117 12.90 2.24 -18.76
CA SER A 117 13.51 3.42 -19.32
C SER A 117 14.61 3.97 -18.41
N THR A 118 15.57 4.70 -18.96
CA THR A 118 16.64 5.35 -18.17
C THR A 118 16.05 6.22 -17.05
N ARG A 119 14.93 6.91 -17.33
CA ARG A 119 14.23 7.73 -16.33
C ARG A 119 13.68 6.89 -15.18
N ALA A 120 13.12 5.71 -15.47
CA ALA A 120 12.62 4.78 -14.46
C ALA A 120 13.76 4.23 -13.59
N ILE A 121 14.91 3.91 -14.19
CA ILE A 121 16.11 3.44 -13.46
C ILE A 121 16.60 4.55 -12.53
N VAL A 122 16.77 5.77 -13.02
CA VAL A 122 17.21 6.92 -12.21
C VAL A 122 16.23 7.18 -11.07
N GLY A 123 14.92 7.18 -11.34
CA GLY A 123 13.90 7.35 -10.30
C GLY A 123 13.94 6.24 -9.24
N ALA A 124 14.05 4.99 -9.65
CA ALA A 124 14.17 3.85 -8.75
C ALA A 124 15.44 3.91 -7.88
N THR A 125 16.56 4.33 -8.46
CA THR A 125 17.83 4.51 -7.73
C THR A 125 17.71 5.63 -6.71
N LEU A 126 17.11 6.77 -7.08
CA LEU A 126 16.87 7.88 -6.15
C LEU A 126 15.95 7.46 -4.99
N CYS A 127 14.90 6.71 -5.26
CA CYS A 127 14.03 6.16 -4.21
C CYS A 127 14.80 5.22 -3.29
N ALA A 128 15.58 4.29 -3.85
CA ALA A 128 16.38 3.35 -3.05
C ALA A 128 17.42 4.07 -2.18
N THR A 129 18.13 5.05 -2.71
CA THR A 129 19.09 5.85 -1.93
C THR A 129 18.41 6.66 -0.84
N GLY A 130 17.22 7.24 -1.09
CA GLY A 130 16.43 7.93 -0.08
C GLY A 130 16.00 7.01 1.07
N VAL A 131 15.56 5.79 0.76
CA VAL A 131 15.21 4.78 1.76
C VAL A 131 16.44 4.37 2.58
N LEU A 132 17.58 4.12 1.94
CA LEU A 132 18.83 3.79 2.63
C LEU A 132 19.32 4.93 3.53
N ALA A 133 19.22 6.17 3.07
CA ALA A 133 19.55 7.34 3.88
C ALA A 133 18.64 7.45 5.11
N LEU A 134 17.33 7.22 4.95
CA LEU A 134 16.39 7.20 6.07
C LEU A 134 16.69 6.06 7.04
N ALA A 135 17.03 4.88 6.53
CA ALA A 135 17.39 3.72 7.33
C ALA A 135 18.65 3.99 8.18
N SER A 136 19.67 4.62 7.60
CA SER A 136 20.90 4.96 8.32
C SER A 136 20.68 6.05 9.38
N TRP A 137 19.80 7.01 9.12
CA TRP A 137 19.52 8.12 10.05
C TRP A 137 18.70 7.67 11.27
N SER A 138 17.74 6.82 11.10
CA SER A 138 16.74 6.47 12.13
C SER A 138 17.19 5.38 13.10
N GLY A 139 18.39 4.82 12.97
CA GLY A 139 18.84 3.69 13.80
C GLY A 139 17.95 2.44 13.64
N MET A 140 17.27 2.32 12.51
CA MET A 140 16.26 1.32 12.19
C MET A 140 16.67 -0.14 12.40
N ALA A 141 17.95 -0.44 12.51
CA ALA A 141 18.47 -1.78 12.23
C ALA A 141 18.55 -2.74 13.43
N HIS A 142 18.05 -2.41 14.61
CA HIS A 142 18.44 -3.19 15.79
C HIS A 142 17.30 -3.93 16.53
N ASP A 143 16.04 -3.64 16.24
CA ASP A 143 14.91 -4.36 16.86
C ASP A 143 14.27 -5.35 15.88
N ALA A 144 14.31 -6.64 16.23
CA ALA A 144 13.69 -7.71 15.43
C ALA A 144 12.19 -7.46 15.15
N ARG A 145 11.49 -6.78 16.05
CA ARG A 145 10.09 -6.40 15.87
C ARG A 145 9.93 -5.36 14.76
N VAL A 146 10.78 -4.34 14.75
CA VAL A 146 10.77 -3.30 13.71
C VAL A 146 11.08 -3.91 12.35
N LEU A 147 12.08 -4.80 12.28
CA LEU A 147 12.42 -5.52 11.06
C LEU A 147 11.25 -6.37 10.53
N ALA A 148 10.48 -7.01 11.42
CA ALA A 148 9.27 -7.74 11.00
C ALA A 148 8.21 -6.79 10.40
N GLY A 149 8.01 -5.62 10.99
CA GLY A 149 7.13 -4.58 10.43
C GLY A 149 7.60 -4.08 9.06
N ASP A 150 8.89 -3.84 8.92
CA ASP A 150 9.52 -3.39 7.66
C ASP A 150 9.40 -4.45 6.56
N ALA A 151 9.56 -5.73 6.90
CA ALA A 151 9.34 -6.84 5.97
C ALA A 151 7.88 -6.89 5.49
N MET A 152 6.90 -6.62 6.38
CA MET A 152 5.49 -6.52 5.99
C MET A 152 5.23 -5.35 5.05
N PHE A 153 5.88 -4.19 5.25
CA PHE A 153 5.76 -3.04 4.33
C PHE A 153 6.37 -3.34 2.97
N LEU A 154 7.52 -4.01 2.92
CA LEU A 154 8.12 -4.45 1.67
C LEU A 154 7.22 -5.46 0.94
N ALA A 155 6.65 -6.45 1.64
CA ALA A 155 5.69 -7.38 1.06
C ALA A 155 4.45 -6.65 0.52
N ALA A 156 3.91 -5.70 1.27
CA ALA A 156 2.80 -4.85 0.83
C ALA A 156 3.15 -4.04 -0.42
N SER A 157 4.38 -3.51 -0.52
CA SER A 157 4.82 -2.74 -1.70
C SER A 157 4.97 -3.62 -2.95
N VAL A 158 5.37 -4.88 -2.80
CA VAL A 158 5.37 -5.86 -3.89
C VAL A 158 3.95 -6.14 -4.39
N LEU A 159 2.99 -6.35 -3.48
CA LEU A 159 1.58 -6.54 -3.85
C LEU A 159 1.03 -5.31 -4.60
N GLY A 160 1.36 -4.11 -4.12
CA GLY A 160 1.00 -2.86 -4.80
C GLY A 160 1.62 -2.74 -6.20
N ALA A 161 2.88 -3.16 -6.37
CA ALA A 161 3.54 -3.17 -7.68
C ALA A 161 2.90 -4.19 -8.64
N LEU A 162 2.53 -5.38 -8.15
CA LEU A 162 1.79 -6.38 -8.93
C LEU A 162 0.43 -5.85 -9.38
N TYR A 163 -0.28 -5.13 -8.51
CA TYR A 163 -1.53 -4.47 -8.88
C TYR A 163 -1.33 -3.48 -10.03
N VAL A 164 -0.32 -2.61 -9.94
CA VAL A 164 -0.01 -1.63 -11.01
C VAL A 164 0.34 -2.32 -12.33
N LEU A 165 0.98 -3.48 -12.29
CA LEU A 165 1.36 -4.23 -13.49
C LEU A 165 0.20 -5.02 -14.12
N GLN A 166 -0.89 -5.25 -13.38
CA GLN A 166 -2.10 -5.90 -13.92
C GLN A 166 -3.02 -4.92 -14.66
N LEU A 167 -2.87 -3.61 -14.42
CA LEU A 167 -3.59 -2.55 -15.14
C LEU A 167 -2.86 -2.18 -16.43
#